data_ad38c369832ca5b6ee6b7ab96795cd25
#
_entry.id   ad38c369832ca5b6ee6b7ab96795cd25
#
_cell.length_a   1.000
_cell.length_b   1.000
_cell.length_c   1.000
_cell.angle_alpha   90.00
_cell.angle_beta   90.00
_cell.angle_gamma   90.00
#
_symmetry.space_group_name_H-M   'P 1'
#
loop_
_entity.id
_entity.type
_entity.pdbx_description
1 polymer ?
#
loop_
_entity_poly.entity_id
_entity_poly.type
_entity_poly.pdbx_seq_one_letter_code
_entity_poly.pdbx_strand_id
1 'polypeptide(L)'
;MQLKVASKNKVMYNIGHSSSCQNRPYGEDTIDTCVQYGKVRLLEIRQLRYFMQVCESGSLLKASEVLFISHQALSKSLSLLEKELGAALFYRTPKGMIPTQFGQELLEDIRPILAEWDQLNLKLEESATRHKGKIRLG
;
A
#
# COMPACT_ATOMS: atom_id res chain seq x y z
N MET A 1 -6.27 21.14 9.21
CA MET A 1 -6.02 20.63 9.31
C MET A 1 -5.53 19.83 8.76
N GLN A 2 -5.62 19.47 8.28
CA GLN A 2 -5.08 18.64 7.75
C GLN A 2 -3.80 18.78 7.66
N LEU A 3 -3.39 19.67 7.71
CA LEU A 3 -2.22 19.78 7.71
C LEU A 3 -1.67 19.21 8.77
N LYS A 4 -2.30 19.10 9.76
CA LYS A 4 -1.81 18.51 10.79
C LYS A 4 -1.48 17.20 10.44
N VAL A 5 -2.17 16.66 9.61
CA VAL A 5 -1.89 15.36 9.24
C VAL A 5 -0.60 15.33 8.56
N ALA A 6 -0.40 16.18 7.65
CA ALA A 6 0.82 16.18 6.94
C ALA A 6 1.95 16.43 7.86
N SER A 7 1.78 17.32 8.74
CA SER A 7 2.89 17.60 9.59
C SER A 7 3.22 16.43 10.46
N LYS A 8 2.24 15.72 10.93
CA LYS A 8 2.56 14.61 11.69
C LYS A 8 3.32 13.63 10.91
N ASN A 9 2.97 13.43 9.73
CA ASN A 9 3.65 12.47 8.97
C ASN A 9 5.06 12.87 8.77
N LYS A 10 5.29 14.09 8.47
CA LYS A 10 6.60 14.46 8.29
C LYS A 10 7.36 14.33 9.48
N VAL A 11 6.83 14.72 10.55
CA VAL A 11 7.51 14.61 11.76
C VAL A 11 7.96 13.25 11.98
N MET A 12 7.12 12.32 11.76
CA MET A 12 7.46 11.05 12.03
C MET A 12 8.62 10.61 11.39
N TYR A 13 8.78 10.85 10.19
CA TYR A 13 9.88 10.25 9.65
C TYR A 13 11.09 11.03 9.76
N ASN A 14 11.01 12.27 10.05
CA ASN A 14 12.24 12.85 10.13
C ASN A 14 12.82 12.84 11.41
N ILE A 15 12.19 12.42 12.40
CA ILE A 15 12.71 12.43 13.63
C ILE A 15 13.77 11.48 13.85
N GLY A 16 14.35 11.51 14.79
CA GLY A 16 15.45 10.76 15.14
C GLY A 16 15.65 9.43 14.56
N HIS A 17 14.64 8.77 14.35
CA HIS A 17 14.87 7.50 13.83
C HIS A 17 15.59 7.65 12.56
N SER A 18 15.35 8.67 11.87
CA SER A 18 16.02 8.81 10.66
C SER A 18 17.47 8.92 10.87
N SER A 19 17.89 9.54 11.91
CA SER A 19 19.29 9.69 12.07
C SER A 19 19.96 8.35 12.30
N SER A 20 19.31 7.45 12.97
CA SER A 20 19.90 6.15 13.15
C SER A 20 20.09 5.50 11.81
N CYS A 21 19.12 5.55 10.98
CA CYS A 21 19.21 4.93 9.68
C CYS A 21 20.27 5.62 8.86
N GLN A 22 20.40 6.91 8.98
CA GLN A 22 21.36 7.59 8.20
C GLN A 22 22.78 7.21 8.54
N ASN A 23 23.01 6.88 9.76
CA ASN A 23 24.34 6.55 10.17
C ASN A 23 24.78 5.17 9.75
N ARG A 24 23.91 4.41 9.15
CA ARG A 24 24.29 3.09 8.75
C ARG A 24 24.67 3.04 7.30
N PRO A 25 25.64 2.24 6.96
CA PRO A 25 26.03 2.15 5.56
C PRO A 25 24.94 1.45 4.80
N TYR A 26 24.91 1.65 3.54
CA TYR A 26 23.94 0.99 2.73
C TYR A 26 24.18 -0.49 2.74
N GLY A 27 23.15 -1.25 2.78
CA GLY A 27 23.28 -2.67 2.79
C GLY A 27 21.98 -3.28 3.19
N GLU A 28 21.94 -4.55 3.27
CA GLU A 28 20.75 -5.25 3.58
C GLU A 28 20.24 -4.88 4.94
N ASP A 29 21.13 -4.63 5.86
CA ASP A 29 20.70 -4.36 7.22
C ASP A 29 19.98 -3.05 7.37
N THR A 30 20.16 -2.15 6.44
CA THR A 30 19.57 -0.84 6.56
C THR A 30 18.06 -0.89 6.69
N ILE A 31 17.43 -1.63 5.83
CA ILE A 31 15.99 -1.71 5.85
C ILE A 31 15.48 -2.35 7.11
N ASP A 32 16.08 -3.44 7.50
CA ASP A 32 15.64 -4.12 8.69
C ASP A 32 15.79 -3.23 9.91
N THR A 33 16.90 -2.51 9.98
CA THR A 33 17.13 -1.65 11.11
C THR A 33 16.11 -0.54 11.17
N CYS A 34 15.80 0.05 10.03
CA CYS A 34 14.81 1.12 10.01
C CYS A 34 13.46 0.62 10.43
N VAL A 35 13.11 -0.56 10.00
CA VAL A 35 11.83 -1.14 10.36
C VAL A 35 11.76 -1.32 11.87
N GLN A 36 12.83 -1.80 12.46
CA GLN A 36 12.81 -2.01 13.88
C GLN A 36 12.72 -0.74 14.67
N TYR A 37 13.56 0.23 14.34
CA TYR A 37 13.58 1.44 15.12
C TYR A 37 12.47 2.41 14.77
N GLY A 38 12.24 2.63 13.52
CA GLY A 38 11.28 3.63 13.11
C GLY A 38 9.89 3.12 12.93
N LYS A 39 9.68 1.82 13.12
CA LYS A 39 8.39 1.23 12.87
C LYS A 39 7.91 1.60 11.49
N VAL A 40 8.81 1.57 10.55
CA VAL A 40 8.46 1.86 9.17
C VAL A 40 7.53 0.77 8.67
N ARG A 41 6.46 1.18 8.05
CA ARG A 41 5.51 0.23 7.53
C ARG A 41 5.87 -0.11 6.10
N LEU A 42 5.92 -1.38 5.82
CA LEU A 42 6.26 -1.84 4.49
C LEU A 42 4.99 -2.15 3.72
N LEU A 43 4.25 -1.11 3.44
CA LEU A 43 3.00 -1.28 2.71
C LEU A 43 3.30 -1.47 1.23
N GLU A 44 2.58 -2.39 0.63
CA GLU A 44 2.73 -2.64 -0.78
C GLU A 44 1.51 -2.15 -1.52
N ILE A 45 1.73 -1.60 -2.70
CA ILE A 45 0.63 -1.14 -3.53
C ILE A 45 -0.36 -2.27 -3.78
N ARG A 46 0.15 -3.49 -3.93
CA ARG A 46 -0.72 -4.62 -4.18
C ARG A 46 -1.68 -4.86 -3.02
N GLN A 47 -1.18 -4.74 -1.79
CA GLN A 47 -2.04 -4.92 -0.63
C GLN A 47 -3.12 -3.85 -0.60
N LEU A 48 -2.79 -2.62 -0.96
CA LEU A 48 -3.76 -1.56 -0.96
C LEU A 48 -4.82 -1.78 -2.03
N ARG A 49 -4.43 -2.33 -3.17
CA ARG A 49 -5.39 -2.64 -4.21
C ARG A 49 -6.32 -3.75 -3.75
N TYR A 50 -5.77 -4.76 -3.07
CA TYR A 50 -6.60 -5.84 -2.56
C TYR A 50 -7.63 -5.28 -1.57
N PHE A 51 -7.17 -4.40 -0.68
CA PHE A 51 -8.06 -3.80 0.29
C PHE A 51 -9.16 -3.01 -0.40
N MET A 52 -8.79 -2.19 -1.39
CA MET A 52 -9.77 -1.40 -2.09
C MET A 52 -10.78 -2.28 -2.81
N GLN A 53 -10.30 -3.35 -3.45
CA GLN A 53 -11.21 -4.22 -4.17
C GLN A 53 -12.21 -4.91 -3.25
N VAL A 54 -11.76 -5.27 -2.04
CA VAL A 54 -12.68 -5.89 -1.08
C VAL A 54 -13.71 -4.87 -0.61
N CYS A 55 -13.31 -3.62 -0.43
CA CYS A 55 -14.25 -2.58 -0.05
C CYS A 55 -15.33 -2.42 -1.13
N GLU A 56 -14.91 -2.42 -2.39
CA GLU A 56 -15.85 -2.24 -3.48
C GLU A 56 -16.75 -3.45 -3.70
N SER A 57 -16.19 -4.62 -3.53
CA SER A 57 -16.97 -5.84 -3.73
C SER A 57 -17.85 -6.20 -2.55
N GLY A 58 -17.45 -5.78 -1.37
CA GLY A 58 -18.16 -6.12 -0.16
C GLY A 58 -18.03 -7.60 0.22
N SER A 59 -17.18 -8.34 -0.45
CA SER A 59 -17.06 -9.77 -0.23
C SER A 59 -15.67 -10.22 -0.61
N LEU A 60 -15.09 -11.04 0.24
CA LEU A 60 -13.77 -11.60 -0.05
C LEU A 60 -13.83 -12.49 -1.28
N LEU A 61 -14.90 -13.27 -1.38
CA LEU A 61 -15.01 -14.18 -2.50
C LEU A 61 -15.08 -13.42 -3.82
N LYS A 62 -15.97 -12.45 -3.91
CA LYS A 62 -16.09 -11.69 -5.14
C LYS A 62 -14.80 -10.95 -5.47
N ALA A 63 -14.16 -10.38 -4.46
CA ALA A 63 -12.91 -9.67 -4.71
C ALA A 63 -11.83 -10.62 -5.22
N SER A 64 -11.77 -11.83 -4.65
CA SER A 64 -10.75 -12.78 -5.08
C SER A 64 -10.97 -13.18 -6.54
N GLU A 65 -12.22 -13.26 -6.98
CA GLU A 65 -12.51 -13.58 -8.36
C GLU A 65 -12.05 -12.45 -9.28
N VAL A 66 -12.33 -11.22 -8.91
CA VAL A 66 -11.93 -10.09 -9.72
C VAL A 66 -10.41 -9.98 -9.79
N LEU A 67 -9.75 -10.29 -8.69
CA LEU A 67 -8.31 -10.17 -8.63
C LEU A 67 -7.57 -11.40 -9.15
N PHE A 68 -8.31 -12.45 -9.45
CA PHE A 68 -7.73 -13.70 -9.96
C PHE A 68 -6.73 -14.31 -8.98
N ILE A 69 -7.07 -14.29 -7.71
CA ILE A 69 -6.25 -14.93 -6.70
C ILE A 69 -7.16 -15.76 -5.81
N SER A 70 -6.57 -16.65 -5.03
CA SER A 70 -7.36 -17.49 -4.19
C SER A 70 -7.92 -16.72 -3.00
N HIS A 71 -9.04 -17.21 -2.50
CA HIS A 71 -9.68 -16.59 -1.34
C HIS A 71 -8.72 -16.57 -0.16
N GLN A 72 -7.96 -17.65 0.06
CA GLN A 72 -7.04 -17.71 1.16
C GLN A 72 -5.91 -16.71 1.01
N ALA A 73 -5.39 -16.55 -0.20
CA ALA A 73 -4.31 -15.60 -0.44
C ALA A 73 -4.78 -14.19 -0.15
N LEU A 74 -5.99 -13.85 -0.59
CA LEU A 74 -6.52 -12.53 -0.35
C LEU A 74 -6.74 -12.30 1.14
N SER A 75 -7.32 -13.28 1.82
CA SER A 75 -7.57 -13.15 3.24
C SER A 75 -6.27 -12.99 4.01
N LYS A 76 -5.25 -13.76 3.64
CA LYS A 76 -3.96 -13.64 4.31
C LYS A 76 -3.32 -12.29 4.08
N SER A 77 -3.42 -11.79 2.85
CA SER A 77 -2.84 -10.49 2.54
C SER A 77 -3.50 -9.39 3.35
N LEU A 78 -4.81 -9.44 3.49
CA LEU A 78 -5.51 -8.43 4.28
C LEU A 78 -5.15 -8.54 5.75
N SER A 79 -5.00 -9.75 6.26
CA SER A 79 -4.63 -9.92 7.66
C SER A 79 -3.23 -9.37 7.91
N LEU A 80 -2.32 -9.55 6.96
CA LEU A 80 -0.99 -8.99 7.12
C LEU A 80 -1.04 -7.47 7.08
N LEU A 81 -1.88 -6.92 6.22
CA LEU A 81 -2.02 -5.48 6.14
C LEU A 81 -2.56 -4.92 7.46
N GLU A 82 -3.58 -5.57 8.01
CA GLU A 82 -4.12 -5.12 9.28
C GLU A 82 -3.08 -5.22 10.39
N LYS A 83 -2.27 -6.28 10.35
CA LYS A 83 -1.24 -6.44 11.35
C LYS A 83 -0.18 -5.35 11.22
N GLU A 84 0.19 -5.01 9.99
CA GLU A 84 1.15 -3.96 9.77
C GLU A 84 0.63 -2.62 10.26
N LEU A 85 -0.64 -2.36 10.01
CA LEU A 85 -1.24 -1.10 10.41
C LEU A 85 -1.61 -1.04 11.89
N GLY A 86 -1.73 -2.20 12.50
CA GLY A 86 -2.09 -2.26 13.91
C GLY A 86 -3.55 -1.99 14.17
N ALA A 87 -4.39 -2.14 13.15
CA ALA A 87 -5.81 -1.87 13.31
C ALA A 87 -6.60 -2.71 12.32
N ALA A 88 -7.81 -3.06 12.69
CA ALA A 88 -8.67 -3.83 11.82
C ALA A 88 -9.24 -2.94 10.73
N LEU A 89 -9.27 -3.43 9.53
CA LEU A 89 -9.81 -2.69 8.40
C LEU A 89 -11.23 -3.10 8.08
N PHE A 90 -11.62 -4.31 8.47
CA PHE A 90 -12.96 -4.82 8.18
C PHE A 90 -13.59 -5.51 9.36
N TYR A 91 -14.91 -5.46 9.39
CA TYR A 91 -15.69 -6.32 10.24
C TYR A 91 -16.12 -7.48 9.34
N ARG A 92 -15.85 -8.69 9.77
CA ARG A 92 -16.25 -9.86 9.01
C ARG A 92 -17.62 -10.28 9.50
N THR A 93 -18.60 -10.16 8.66
CA THR A 93 -19.98 -10.48 9.02
C THR A 93 -20.54 -11.53 8.09
N PRO A 94 -21.63 -12.18 8.47
CA PRO A 94 -22.25 -13.13 7.57
C PRO A 94 -22.70 -12.50 6.25
N LYS A 95 -22.93 -11.21 6.26
CA LYS A 95 -23.33 -10.53 5.04
C LYS A 95 -22.15 -10.08 4.20
N GLY A 96 -20.94 -10.19 4.71
CA GLY A 96 -19.77 -9.83 3.94
C GLY A 96 -18.78 -9.04 4.76
N MET A 97 -17.93 -8.31 4.05
CA MET A 97 -16.88 -7.53 4.65
C MET A 97 -17.31 -6.08 4.70
N ILE A 98 -17.32 -5.51 5.89
CA ILE A 98 -17.73 -4.14 6.07
C ILE A 98 -16.55 -3.34 6.60
N PRO A 99 -16.15 -2.26 5.95
CA PRO A 99 -14.98 -1.50 6.42
C PRO A 99 -15.24 -0.88 7.78
N THR A 100 -14.22 -0.88 8.62
CA THR A 100 -14.29 -0.18 9.89
C THR A 100 -14.11 1.31 9.61
N GLN A 101 -14.24 2.13 10.65
CA GLN A 101 -14.00 3.56 10.50
C GLN A 101 -12.58 3.78 9.97
N PHE A 102 -11.61 3.09 10.55
CA PHE A 102 -10.24 3.21 10.11
C PHE A 102 -10.11 2.75 8.66
N GLY A 103 -10.82 1.68 8.29
CA GLY A 103 -10.79 1.21 6.91
C GLY A 103 -11.36 2.22 5.93
N GLN A 104 -12.42 2.91 6.33
CA GLN A 104 -13.01 3.92 5.46
C GLN A 104 -12.06 5.09 5.24
N GLU A 105 -11.41 5.53 6.30
CA GLU A 105 -10.47 6.62 6.19
C GLU A 105 -9.30 6.20 5.29
N LEU A 106 -8.80 5.00 5.48
CA LEU A 106 -7.72 4.51 4.63
C LEU A 106 -8.15 4.43 3.18
N LEU A 107 -9.39 3.99 2.94
CA LEU A 107 -9.87 3.87 1.57
C LEU A 107 -9.88 5.21 0.87
N GLU A 108 -10.33 6.25 1.57
CA GLU A 108 -10.35 7.57 0.98
C GLU A 108 -8.95 8.08 0.68
N ASP A 109 -8.01 7.76 1.55
CA ASP A 109 -6.65 8.22 1.35
C ASP A 109 -5.95 7.50 0.21
N ILE A 110 -6.22 6.22 0.03
CA ILE A 110 -5.48 5.48 -0.99
C ILE A 110 -6.08 5.59 -2.39
N ARG A 111 -7.35 6.00 -2.51
CA ARG A 111 -7.93 6.13 -3.83
C ARG A 111 -7.13 7.02 -4.77
N PRO A 112 -6.79 8.24 -4.38
CA PRO A 112 -6.01 9.08 -5.27
C PRO A 112 -4.61 8.52 -5.50
N ILE A 113 -4.03 7.89 -4.49
CA ILE A 113 -2.70 7.34 -4.62
C ILE A 113 -2.68 6.23 -5.66
N LEU A 114 -3.66 5.34 -5.61
CA LEU A 114 -3.73 4.25 -6.57
C LEU A 114 -4.03 4.77 -7.97
N ALA A 115 -4.85 5.80 -8.08
CA ALA A 115 -5.14 6.37 -9.38
C ALA A 115 -3.88 6.96 -10.01
N GLU A 116 -3.08 7.65 -9.21
CA GLU A 116 -1.85 8.21 -9.72
C GLU A 116 -0.85 7.13 -10.08
N TRP A 117 -0.84 6.05 -9.32
CA TRP A 117 0.03 4.92 -9.60
C TRP A 117 -0.33 4.32 -10.95
N ASP A 118 -1.62 4.19 -11.22
CA ASP A 118 -2.06 3.64 -12.50
C ASP A 118 -1.67 4.55 -13.65
N GLN A 119 -1.81 5.86 -13.46
CA GLN A 119 -1.42 6.78 -14.49
C GLN A 119 0.08 6.73 -14.76
N LEU A 120 0.86 6.58 -13.72
CA LEU A 120 2.29 6.46 -13.89
C LEU A 120 2.63 5.22 -14.71
N ASN A 121 1.97 4.11 -14.42
CA ASN A 121 2.22 2.89 -15.16
C ASN A 121 1.90 3.05 -16.64
N LEU A 122 0.80 3.72 -16.94
CA LEU A 122 0.44 3.95 -18.33
C LEU A 122 1.50 4.80 -19.02
N LYS A 123 1.97 5.84 -18.38
CA LYS A 123 2.99 6.68 -18.95
C LYS A 123 4.27 5.91 -19.20
N LEU A 124 4.61 5.04 -18.26
CA LEU A 124 5.82 4.24 -18.41
C LEU A 124 5.71 3.26 -19.57
N GLU A 125 4.53 2.67 -19.75
CA GLU A 125 4.35 1.76 -20.85
C GLU A 125 4.46 2.48 -22.17
N GLU A 126 3.86 3.67 -22.29
CA GLU A 126 3.96 4.44 -23.49
C GLU A 126 5.40 4.83 -23.77
N SER A 127 6.11 5.25 -22.72
CA SER A 127 7.50 5.63 -22.90
C SER A 127 8.35 4.45 -23.31
N ALA A 128 8.11 3.32 -22.70
CA ALA A 128 8.87 2.12 -23.03
C ALA A 128 8.65 1.72 -24.48
N THR A 129 7.41 1.84 -24.94
CA THR A 129 7.11 1.51 -26.32
C THR A 129 7.84 2.44 -27.26
N ARG A 130 7.84 3.74 -26.96
CA ARG A 130 8.56 4.68 -27.82
C ARG A 130 10.05 4.39 -27.83
N HIS A 131 10.61 4.10 -26.66
CA HIS A 131 12.03 3.83 -26.60
C HIS A 131 12.40 2.54 -27.30
N LYS A 132 11.55 1.54 -27.24
CA LYS A 132 11.82 0.32 -27.94
C LYS A 132 11.86 0.57 -29.43
N GLY A 133 10.94 1.37 -29.94
CA GLY A 133 10.94 1.72 -31.31
C GLY A 133 12.23 2.38 -31.74
N LYS A 134 12.73 3.30 -30.92
CA LYS A 134 13.97 3.95 -31.26
C LYS A 134 15.12 3.00 -31.25
N ILE A 135 15.19 2.15 -30.27
CA ILE A 135 16.27 1.20 -30.18
C ILE A 135 16.28 0.29 -31.38
N ARG A 136 15.12 -0.13 -31.84
CA ARG A 136 15.08 -1.02 -32.96
C ARG A 136 15.60 -0.37 -34.23
N LEU A 137 15.31 0.89 -34.38
CA LEU A 137 15.79 1.56 -35.57
C LEU A 137 17.25 1.79 -35.49
N GLY A 138 17.78 1.95 -34.38
CA GLY A 138 19.18 2.13 -34.22
C GLY A 138 19.89 0.82 -34.37
#